data_0ca4aff1ea4872f4a7419982c93d5c6d
#
_entry.id   0ca4aff1ea4872f4a7419982c93d5c6d
#
_cell.length_a   1.000
_cell.length_b   1.000
_cell.length_c   1.000
_cell.angle_alpha   90.00
_cell.angle_beta   90.00
_cell.angle_gamma   90.00
#
_symmetry.space_group_name_H-M   'P 1'
#
loop_
_entity.id
_entity.type
_entity.pdbx_description
1 polymer ?
#
loop_
_entity_poly.entity_id
_entity_poly.type
_entity_poly.pdbx_seq_one_letter_code
_entity_poly.pdbx_strand_id
1 'polypeptide(L)'
;GQESIGKKKLAIALAKALNCKGPDPLDACDECESCLKIERGVHPDFFFIEPTSTPKSRELAIRIETVRDLQKKLAYLPYEGKTKVVVIDSADLLNHHAASAFLKTLEEPPTSTVLILISSNPHSLMPTLLSRCQGIQFHRLSSSDIRKIIQSQHQEAGDSLTESELDFHAQRSQGSVNRALVENFTEMEVLREELLEVLEKVS
;
A
#
# COMPACT_ATOMS: atom_id res chain seq x y z
N GLY A 1 -3.70 2.52 10.05
CA GLY A 1 -4.05 1.07 10.09
C GLY A 1 -2.83 0.18 9.92
N GLN A 2 -2.93 -1.09 10.27
CA GLN A 2 -1.84 -2.08 10.21
C GLN A 2 -1.25 -2.18 8.79
N GLU A 3 -0.01 -2.69 8.66
CA GLU A 3 0.61 -2.97 7.36
C GLU A 3 -0.11 -4.10 6.61
N SER A 4 -0.06 -4.05 5.27
CA SER A 4 -0.54 -5.12 4.38
C SER A 4 -2.02 -5.50 4.53
N ILE A 5 -2.88 -4.52 4.80
CA ILE A 5 -4.35 -4.65 4.84
C ILE A 5 -5.04 -4.04 3.61
N GLY A 6 -4.32 -3.85 2.51
CA GLY A 6 -4.89 -3.38 1.23
C GLY A 6 -4.85 -1.87 0.98
N LYS A 7 -4.25 -1.04 1.85
CA LYS A 7 -4.17 0.42 1.67
C LYS A 7 -3.59 0.83 0.32
N LYS A 8 -2.43 0.26 -0.05
CA LYS A 8 -1.74 0.52 -1.32
C LYS A 8 -2.60 0.07 -2.52
N LYS A 9 -3.20 -1.12 -2.44
CA LYS A 9 -4.09 -1.63 -3.51
C LYS A 9 -5.28 -0.69 -3.75
N LEU A 10 -5.93 -0.22 -2.67
CA LEU A 10 -7.03 0.73 -2.82
C LEU A 10 -6.58 2.07 -3.41
N ALA A 11 -5.41 2.59 -3.02
CA ALA A 11 -4.88 3.84 -3.58
C ALA A 11 -4.62 3.72 -5.09
N ILE A 12 -4.08 2.58 -5.55
CA ILE A 12 -3.85 2.29 -6.96
C ILE A 12 -5.19 2.12 -7.70
N ALA A 13 -6.14 1.38 -7.13
CA ALA A 13 -7.47 1.20 -7.71
C ALA A 13 -8.19 2.55 -7.88
N LEU A 14 -8.13 3.43 -6.87
CA LEU A 14 -8.68 4.78 -6.97
C LEU A 14 -7.98 5.60 -8.06
N ALA A 15 -6.66 5.52 -8.18
CA ALA A 15 -5.91 6.21 -9.24
C ALA A 15 -6.35 5.74 -10.63
N LYS A 16 -6.57 4.43 -10.80
CA LYS A 16 -7.09 3.86 -12.04
C LYS A 16 -8.51 4.35 -12.31
N ALA A 17 -9.42 4.26 -11.35
CA ALA A 17 -10.81 4.70 -11.51
C ALA A 17 -10.91 6.17 -11.93
N LEU A 18 -10.14 7.07 -11.31
CA LEU A 18 -10.10 8.49 -11.63
C LEU A 18 -9.63 8.79 -13.06
N ASN A 19 -8.78 7.94 -13.63
CA ASN A 19 -8.19 8.12 -14.97
C ASN A 19 -8.64 7.06 -15.98
N CYS A 20 -9.60 6.21 -15.62
CA CYS A 20 -10.12 5.16 -16.49
C CYS A 20 -10.78 5.76 -17.73
N LYS A 21 -10.51 5.11 -18.87
CA LYS A 21 -11.14 5.43 -20.18
C LYS A 21 -12.26 4.42 -20.53
N GLY A 22 -12.55 3.50 -19.59
CA GLY A 22 -13.64 2.52 -19.73
C GLY A 22 -15.03 3.14 -19.62
N PRO A 23 -16.07 2.34 -19.87
CA PRO A 23 -17.46 2.80 -19.90
C PRO A 23 -18.02 3.13 -18.50
N ASP A 24 -17.52 2.50 -17.46
CA ASP A 24 -17.96 2.77 -16.08
C ASP A 24 -17.19 3.98 -15.51
N PRO A 25 -17.87 5.07 -15.15
CA PRO A 25 -17.22 6.23 -14.56
C PRO A 25 -16.85 6.05 -13.10
N LEU A 26 -17.31 5.00 -12.42
CA LEU A 26 -17.15 4.78 -10.98
C LEU A 26 -16.05 3.74 -10.65
N ASP A 27 -15.64 2.93 -11.65
CA ASP A 27 -14.68 1.86 -11.41
C ASP A 27 -13.59 1.78 -12.50
N ALA A 28 -12.50 1.11 -12.17
CA ALA A 28 -11.41 0.84 -13.10
C ALA A 28 -11.74 -0.37 -13.96
N CYS A 29 -11.56 -0.27 -15.28
CA CYS A 29 -11.76 -1.43 -16.16
C CYS A 29 -10.57 -2.40 -16.18
N ASP A 30 -9.42 -2.01 -15.62
CA ASP A 30 -8.14 -2.75 -15.59
C ASP A 30 -7.54 -3.17 -16.96
N GLU A 31 -8.22 -2.86 -18.06
CA GLU A 31 -7.84 -3.25 -19.43
C GLU A 31 -7.39 -2.07 -20.28
N CYS A 32 -7.88 -0.85 -20.02
CA CYS A 32 -7.52 0.30 -20.85
C CYS A 32 -6.07 0.72 -20.64
N GLU A 33 -5.51 1.43 -21.61
CA GLU A 33 -4.13 1.89 -21.60
C GLU A 33 -3.77 2.66 -20.32
N SER A 34 -4.68 3.52 -19.83
CA SER A 34 -4.48 4.28 -18.60
C SER A 34 -4.39 3.37 -17.36
N CYS A 35 -5.30 2.41 -17.20
CA CYS A 35 -5.27 1.44 -16.10
C CYS A 35 -3.99 0.62 -16.12
N LEU A 36 -3.58 0.12 -17.30
CA LEU A 36 -2.36 -0.66 -17.44
C LEU A 36 -1.09 0.16 -17.17
N LYS A 37 -1.05 1.43 -17.58
CA LYS A 37 0.07 2.33 -17.27
C LYS A 37 0.17 2.62 -15.77
N ILE A 38 -0.96 2.84 -15.08
CA ILE A 38 -0.99 3.08 -13.63
C ILE A 38 -0.53 1.83 -12.88
N GLU A 39 -0.98 0.63 -13.28
CA GLU A 39 -0.54 -0.63 -12.67
C GLU A 39 0.97 -0.82 -12.77
N ARG A 40 1.56 -0.46 -13.91
CA ARG A 40 3.01 -0.53 -14.16
C ARG A 40 3.79 0.64 -13.55
N GLY A 41 3.12 1.63 -12.96
CA GLY A 41 3.75 2.82 -12.40
C GLY A 41 4.36 3.79 -13.43
N VAL A 42 3.96 3.71 -14.70
CA VAL A 42 4.51 4.52 -15.82
C VAL A 42 3.53 5.55 -16.39
N HIS A 43 2.38 5.74 -15.76
CA HIS A 43 1.42 6.76 -16.17
C HIS A 43 1.95 8.17 -15.83
N PRO A 44 1.95 9.14 -16.78
CA PRO A 44 2.56 10.45 -16.58
C PRO A 44 1.89 11.29 -15.47
N ASP A 45 0.61 11.03 -15.17
CA ASP A 45 -0.17 11.71 -14.15
C ASP A 45 -0.35 10.88 -12.86
N PHE A 46 0.38 9.78 -12.73
CA PHE A 46 0.42 8.96 -11.52
C PHE A 46 1.81 8.99 -10.90
N PHE A 47 1.89 9.43 -9.66
CA PHE A 47 3.14 9.56 -8.91
C PHE A 47 3.07 8.68 -7.67
N PHE A 48 3.91 7.65 -7.64
CA PHE A 48 4.03 6.77 -6.50
C PHE A 48 5.37 7.05 -5.80
N ILE A 49 5.31 7.44 -4.53
CA ILE A 49 6.46 7.82 -3.73
C ILE A 49 6.61 6.84 -2.58
N GLU A 50 7.77 6.23 -2.48
CA GLU A 50 8.19 5.33 -1.41
C GLU A 50 9.42 5.90 -0.69
N PRO A 51 9.61 5.56 0.59
CA PRO A 51 10.82 5.93 1.30
C PRO A 51 12.06 5.26 0.69
N THR A 52 13.15 6.00 0.65
CA THR A 52 14.42 5.53 0.08
C THR A 52 15.54 5.68 1.09
N SER A 53 16.50 4.75 1.06
CA SER A 53 17.78 4.91 1.77
C SER A 53 18.81 5.63 0.88
N THR A 54 19.84 6.21 1.48
CA THR A 54 20.97 6.77 0.76
C THR A 54 22.27 6.05 1.16
N PRO A 55 23.33 6.12 0.34
CA PRO A 55 24.63 5.55 0.71
C PRO A 55 25.21 6.09 2.03
N LYS A 56 24.81 7.31 2.40
CA LYS A 56 25.22 7.98 3.64
C LYS A 56 24.34 7.67 4.85
N SER A 57 23.09 7.25 4.62
CA SER A 57 22.13 6.88 5.66
C SER A 57 21.38 5.64 5.21
N ARG A 58 21.52 4.56 5.97
CA ARG A 58 20.76 3.32 5.75
C ARG A 58 19.30 3.44 6.18
N GLU A 59 18.92 4.54 6.81
CA GLU A 59 17.57 4.81 7.26
C GLU A 59 16.66 5.15 6.08
N LEU A 60 15.51 4.48 6.04
CA LEU A 60 14.46 4.74 5.06
C LEU A 60 13.76 6.05 5.41
N ALA A 61 13.71 6.97 4.48
CA ALA A 61 12.99 8.24 4.65
C ALA A 61 12.53 8.81 3.31
N ILE A 62 11.45 9.59 3.34
CA ILE A 62 11.03 10.46 2.24
C ILE A 62 11.61 11.84 2.50
N ARG A 63 12.49 12.30 1.60
CA ARG A 63 13.26 13.52 1.77
C ARG A 63 12.65 14.70 1.06
N ILE A 64 13.06 15.91 1.46
CA ILE A 64 12.54 17.17 0.90
C ILE A 64 12.76 17.29 -0.61
N GLU A 65 13.85 16.74 -1.13
CA GLU A 65 14.16 16.75 -2.56
C GLU A 65 13.05 16.02 -3.36
N THR A 66 12.61 14.87 -2.89
CA THR A 66 11.51 14.10 -3.49
C THR A 66 10.21 14.91 -3.52
N VAL A 67 9.91 15.61 -2.43
CA VAL A 67 8.71 16.45 -2.34
C VAL A 67 8.80 17.65 -3.28
N ARG A 68 9.95 18.31 -3.34
CA ARG A 68 10.17 19.44 -4.26
C ARG A 68 10.07 19.05 -5.73
N ASP A 69 10.60 17.89 -6.10
CA ASP A 69 10.51 17.39 -7.48
C ASP A 69 9.08 16.99 -7.83
N LEU A 70 8.34 16.41 -6.87
CA LEU A 70 6.90 16.20 -7.02
C LEU A 70 6.16 17.54 -7.25
N GLN A 71 6.41 18.55 -6.42
CA GLN A 71 5.76 19.88 -6.54
C GLN A 71 5.99 20.52 -7.91
N LYS A 72 7.20 20.41 -8.48
CA LYS A 72 7.48 20.89 -9.85
C LYS A 72 6.59 20.17 -10.89
N LYS A 73 6.42 18.84 -10.76
CA LYS A 73 5.57 18.05 -11.66
C LYS A 73 4.09 18.37 -11.49
N LEU A 74 3.66 18.68 -10.28
CA LEU A 74 2.28 19.06 -9.98
C LEU A 74 1.91 20.46 -10.47
N ALA A 75 2.87 21.35 -10.70
CA ALA A 75 2.62 22.71 -11.20
C ALA A 75 1.99 22.75 -12.60
N TYR A 76 2.08 21.67 -13.37
CA TYR A 76 1.48 21.57 -14.71
C TYR A 76 0.11 20.88 -14.64
N LEU A 77 -0.72 21.09 -15.66
CA LEU A 77 -1.98 20.34 -15.83
C LEU A 77 -1.70 18.86 -16.10
N PRO A 78 -2.69 17.97 -15.88
CA PRO A 78 -2.58 16.58 -16.27
C PRO A 78 -2.19 16.43 -17.76
N TYR A 79 -1.34 15.47 -18.07
CA TYR A 79 -0.81 15.28 -19.42
C TYR A 79 -1.74 14.43 -20.30
N GLU A 80 -2.17 13.27 -19.82
CA GLU A 80 -3.09 12.38 -20.56
C GLU A 80 -4.30 11.93 -19.73
N GLY A 81 -4.22 12.02 -18.42
CA GLY A 81 -5.29 11.68 -17.49
C GLY A 81 -6.26 12.84 -17.24
N LYS A 82 -7.34 12.55 -16.55
CA LYS A 82 -8.29 13.57 -16.04
C LYS A 82 -7.76 14.22 -14.75
N THR A 83 -6.99 13.46 -13.98
CA THR A 83 -6.58 13.83 -12.62
C THR A 83 -5.16 13.35 -12.36
N LYS A 84 -4.33 14.21 -11.80
CA LYS A 84 -3.04 13.80 -11.23
C LYS A 84 -3.29 13.09 -9.90
N VAL A 85 -2.74 11.91 -9.74
CA VAL A 85 -2.85 11.16 -8.49
C VAL A 85 -1.47 10.95 -7.91
N VAL A 86 -1.29 11.40 -6.68
CA VAL A 86 -0.08 11.20 -5.90
C VAL A 86 -0.37 10.24 -4.77
N VAL A 87 0.39 9.18 -4.68
CA VAL A 87 0.37 8.25 -3.56
C VAL A 87 1.71 8.33 -2.84
N ILE A 88 1.69 8.71 -1.58
CA ILE A 88 2.86 8.68 -0.70
C ILE A 88 2.69 7.49 0.22
N ASP A 89 3.42 6.42 -0.05
CA ASP A 89 3.43 5.23 0.80
C ASP A 89 4.36 5.44 1.99
N SER A 90 3.97 4.93 3.15
CA SER A 90 4.70 5.14 4.42
C SER A 90 4.95 6.63 4.70
N ALA A 91 3.90 7.45 4.62
CA ALA A 91 3.98 8.89 4.83
C ALA A 91 4.49 9.28 6.23
N ASP A 92 4.43 8.38 7.19
CA ASP A 92 5.06 8.50 8.52
C ASP A 92 6.61 8.54 8.46
N LEU A 93 7.21 8.17 7.33
CA LEU A 93 8.65 8.30 7.06
C LEU A 93 9.03 9.58 6.31
N LEU A 94 8.11 10.53 6.15
CA LEU A 94 8.44 11.90 5.74
C LEU A 94 9.32 12.55 6.82
N ASN A 95 10.53 12.98 6.45
CA ASN A 95 11.32 13.76 7.39
C ASN A 95 10.67 15.13 7.62
N HIS A 96 11.04 15.79 8.72
CA HIS A 96 10.42 17.06 9.13
C HIS A 96 10.42 18.13 8.01
N HIS A 97 11.51 18.22 7.26
CA HIS A 97 11.62 19.19 6.16
C HIS A 97 10.72 18.84 4.97
N ALA A 98 10.61 17.55 4.63
CA ALA A 98 9.70 17.06 3.57
C ALA A 98 8.24 17.28 3.97
N ALA A 99 7.88 16.92 5.19
CA ALA A 99 6.55 17.13 5.72
C ALA A 99 6.15 18.62 5.71
N SER A 100 7.03 19.50 6.20
CA SER A 100 6.79 20.96 6.20
C SER A 100 6.67 21.53 4.79
N ALA A 101 7.50 21.07 3.85
CA ALA A 101 7.39 21.50 2.44
C ALA A 101 6.08 21.04 1.78
N PHE A 102 5.54 19.89 2.21
CA PHE A 102 4.31 19.33 1.64
C PHE A 102 3.03 20.01 2.15
N LEU A 103 3.08 20.70 3.30
CA LEU A 103 1.92 21.39 3.89
C LEU A 103 1.25 22.35 2.91
N LYS A 104 2.05 23.18 2.19
CA LYS A 104 1.52 24.12 1.20
C LYS A 104 0.73 23.41 0.10
N THR A 105 1.20 22.26 -0.36
CA THR A 105 0.51 21.46 -1.40
C THR A 105 -0.78 20.84 -0.89
N LEU A 106 -0.86 20.52 0.41
CA LEU A 106 -2.09 20.02 1.03
C LEU A 106 -3.11 21.13 1.30
N GLU A 107 -2.67 22.35 1.62
CA GLU A 107 -3.54 23.50 1.82
C GLU A 107 -4.18 23.96 0.52
N GLU A 108 -3.38 24.05 -0.53
CA GLU A 108 -3.78 24.55 -1.85
C GLU A 108 -3.36 23.52 -2.93
N PRO A 109 -4.06 22.38 -3.01
CA PRO A 109 -3.71 21.37 -4.00
C PRO A 109 -3.93 21.93 -5.42
N PRO A 110 -3.01 21.67 -6.34
CA PRO A 110 -3.18 22.08 -7.74
C PRO A 110 -4.46 21.50 -8.33
N THR A 111 -5.05 22.23 -9.29
CA THR A 111 -6.29 21.82 -9.97
C THR A 111 -6.17 20.40 -10.51
N SER A 112 -7.25 19.62 -10.38
CA SER A 112 -7.31 18.23 -10.82
C SER A 112 -6.19 17.35 -10.23
N THR A 113 -5.93 17.51 -8.93
CA THR A 113 -4.94 16.70 -8.21
C THR A 113 -5.56 16.03 -7.00
N VAL A 114 -5.31 14.74 -6.82
CA VAL A 114 -5.67 13.94 -5.64
C VAL A 114 -4.39 13.49 -4.94
N LEU A 115 -4.31 13.78 -3.65
CA LEU A 115 -3.16 13.43 -2.80
C LEU A 115 -3.58 12.36 -1.81
N ILE A 116 -2.89 11.22 -1.81
CA ILE A 116 -3.16 10.07 -0.95
C ILE A 116 -1.92 9.80 -0.10
N LEU A 117 -2.08 9.90 1.21
CA LEU A 117 -1.04 9.56 2.18
C LEU A 117 -1.39 8.24 2.85
N ILE A 118 -0.54 7.26 2.70
CA ILE A 118 -0.68 5.95 3.36
C ILE A 118 0.25 5.92 4.57
N SER A 119 -0.28 5.56 5.73
CA SER A 119 0.51 5.37 6.94
C SER A 119 0.06 4.13 7.71
N SER A 120 1.00 3.43 8.29
CA SER A 120 0.75 2.36 9.25
C SER A 120 0.68 2.91 10.67
N ASN A 121 1.37 4.01 10.93
CA ASN A 121 1.39 4.70 12.21
C ASN A 121 0.97 6.18 12.06
N PRO A 122 -0.33 6.49 12.04
CA PRO A 122 -0.79 7.87 11.87
C PRO A 122 -0.36 8.80 13.02
N HIS A 123 -0.05 8.27 14.19
CA HIS A 123 0.44 9.08 15.33
C HIS A 123 1.86 9.63 15.11
N SER A 124 2.63 9.05 14.21
CA SER A 124 3.96 9.56 13.81
C SER A 124 3.87 10.68 12.77
N LEU A 125 2.71 10.88 12.15
CA LEU A 125 2.51 12.00 11.23
C LEU A 125 2.39 13.32 12.00
N MET A 126 2.93 14.39 11.43
CA MET A 126 2.76 15.73 12.00
C MET A 126 1.27 16.08 12.11
N PRO A 127 0.80 16.58 13.25
CA PRO A 127 -0.62 16.98 13.42
C PRO A 127 -1.10 17.98 12.36
N THR A 128 -0.18 18.81 11.87
CA THR A 128 -0.44 19.77 10.79
C THR A 128 -0.74 19.13 9.45
N LEU A 129 -0.19 17.92 9.15
CA LEU A 129 -0.56 17.14 7.97
C LEU A 129 -1.96 16.51 8.17
N LEU A 130 -2.18 15.89 9.34
CA LEU A 130 -3.44 15.22 9.66
C LEU A 130 -4.64 16.17 9.61
N SER A 131 -4.49 17.41 10.09
CA SER A 131 -5.57 18.40 10.09
C SER A 131 -6.02 18.85 8.69
N ARG A 132 -5.22 18.56 7.65
CA ARG A 132 -5.48 18.91 6.24
C ARG A 132 -5.87 17.71 5.38
N CYS A 133 -5.99 16.53 6.00
CA CYS A 133 -6.35 15.30 5.31
C CYS A 133 -7.68 14.76 5.83
N GLN A 134 -8.48 14.23 4.93
CA GLN A 134 -9.61 13.39 5.33
C GLN A 134 -9.08 12.00 5.66
N GLY A 135 -9.27 11.57 6.90
CA GLY A 135 -8.81 10.27 7.35
C GLY A 135 -9.76 9.15 6.93
N ILE A 136 -9.22 8.10 6.32
CA ILE A 136 -9.91 6.83 6.05
C ILE A 136 -9.24 5.76 6.89
N GLN A 137 -10.00 5.17 7.81
CA GLN A 137 -9.46 4.14 8.70
C GLN A 137 -9.62 2.76 8.08
N PHE A 138 -8.52 2.03 8.01
CA PHE A 138 -8.50 0.64 7.60
C PHE A 138 -8.46 -0.25 8.84
N HIS A 139 -9.32 -1.24 8.86
CA HIS A 139 -9.36 -2.29 9.90
C HIS A 139 -8.65 -3.55 9.41
N ARG A 140 -8.35 -4.44 10.36
CA ARG A 140 -7.82 -5.76 10.05
C ARG A 140 -8.83 -6.53 9.20
N LEU A 141 -8.34 -7.26 8.22
CA LEU A 141 -9.17 -8.15 7.43
C LEU A 141 -9.68 -9.30 8.30
N SER A 142 -10.88 -9.76 8.03
CA SER A 142 -11.41 -10.95 8.67
C SER A 142 -10.68 -12.20 8.18
N SER A 143 -10.69 -13.29 8.96
CA SER A 143 -10.12 -14.57 8.52
C SER A 143 -10.79 -15.07 7.24
N SER A 144 -12.09 -14.83 7.08
CA SER A 144 -12.84 -15.19 5.85
C SER A 144 -12.36 -14.41 4.63
N ASP A 145 -12.02 -13.13 4.78
CA ASP A 145 -11.51 -12.32 3.67
C ASP A 145 -10.08 -12.72 3.32
N ILE A 146 -9.25 -12.98 4.32
CA ILE A 146 -7.89 -13.51 4.11
C ILE A 146 -7.93 -14.83 3.35
N ARG A 147 -8.80 -15.77 3.72
CA ARG A 147 -8.97 -17.04 3.00
C ARG A 147 -9.28 -16.83 1.52
N LYS A 148 -10.24 -15.95 1.21
CA LYS A 148 -10.60 -15.64 -0.17
C LYS A 148 -9.41 -15.06 -0.96
N ILE A 149 -8.66 -14.16 -0.34
CA ILE A 149 -7.49 -13.54 -0.99
C ILE A 149 -6.40 -14.57 -1.27
N ILE A 150 -6.07 -15.43 -0.29
CA ILE A 150 -5.08 -16.48 -0.47
C ILE A 150 -5.53 -17.45 -1.56
N GLN A 151 -6.77 -17.91 -1.49
CA GLN A 151 -7.34 -18.83 -2.46
C GLN A 151 -7.30 -18.28 -3.89
N SER A 152 -7.65 -17.00 -4.09
CA SER A 152 -7.59 -16.37 -5.42
C SER A 152 -6.15 -16.29 -5.95
N GLN A 153 -5.19 -15.94 -5.10
CA GLN A 153 -3.78 -15.82 -5.51
C GLN A 153 -3.14 -17.16 -5.86
N HIS A 154 -3.45 -18.22 -5.11
CA HIS A 154 -2.95 -19.56 -5.40
C HIS A 154 -3.60 -20.14 -6.68
N GLN A 155 -4.88 -19.87 -6.92
CA GLN A 155 -5.56 -20.25 -8.17
C GLN A 155 -4.91 -19.57 -9.38
N GLU A 156 -4.56 -18.28 -9.28
CA GLU A 156 -3.84 -17.56 -10.34
C GLU A 156 -2.43 -18.12 -10.59
N ALA A 157 -1.78 -18.61 -9.53
CA ALA A 157 -0.46 -19.27 -9.61
C ALA A 157 -0.52 -20.74 -10.09
N GLY A 158 -1.73 -21.32 -10.21
CA GLY A 158 -1.91 -22.73 -10.59
C GLY A 158 -1.71 -23.72 -9.43
N ASP A 159 -1.67 -23.21 -8.22
CA ASP A 159 -1.49 -23.97 -6.98
C ASP A 159 -2.83 -24.13 -6.23
N SER A 160 -3.00 -25.22 -5.48
CA SER A 160 -4.17 -25.43 -4.65
C SER A 160 -3.77 -25.74 -3.22
N LEU A 161 -4.17 -24.88 -2.30
CA LEU A 161 -4.00 -25.11 -0.87
C LEU A 161 -5.15 -26.00 -0.33
N THR A 162 -4.83 -26.84 0.61
CA THR A 162 -5.83 -27.59 1.37
C THR A 162 -6.62 -26.67 2.30
N GLU A 163 -7.80 -27.09 2.73
CA GLU A 163 -8.62 -26.35 3.69
C GLU A 163 -7.87 -26.07 5.00
N SER A 164 -7.04 -27.03 5.46
CA SER A 164 -6.24 -26.90 6.67
C SER A 164 -5.17 -25.82 6.56
N GLU A 165 -4.51 -25.75 5.42
CA GLU A 165 -3.50 -24.71 5.11
C GLU A 165 -4.14 -23.33 5.03
N LEU A 166 -5.30 -23.21 4.37
CA LEU A 166 -6.05 -21.95 4.28
C LEU A 166 -6.46 -21.44 5.67
N ASP A 167 -6.93 -22.32 6.55
CA ASP A 167 -7.30 -21.97 7.92
C ASP A 167 -6.08 -21.54 8.74
N PHE A 168 -4.98 -22.25 8.62
CA PHE A 168 -3.74 -21.93 9.29
C PHE A 168 -3.24 -20.53 8.89
N HIS A 169 -3.11 -20.26 7.60
CA HIS A 169 -2.69 -18.96 7.08
C HIS A 169 -3.64 -17.83 7.51
N ALA A 170 -4.94 -18.07 7.45
CA ALA A 170 -5.94 -17.09 7.84
C ALA A 170 -5.86 -16.72 9.33
N GLN A 171 -5.70 -17.69 10.22
CA GLN A 171 -5.61 -17.46 11.66
C GLN A 171 -4.32 -16.74 12.06
N ARG A 172 -3.17 -17.13 11.49
CA ARG A 172 -1.88 -16.54 11.82
C ARG A 172 -1.66 -15.16 11.21
N SER A 173 -2.32 -14.84 10.11
CA SER A 173 -2.20 -13.57 9.40
C SER A 173 -2.49 -12.34 10.28
N GLN A 174 -3.29 -12.51 11.34
CA GLN A 174 -3.80 -11.42 12.17
C GLN A 174 -4.42 -10.29 11.33
N GLY A 175 -5.03 -10.63 10.19
CA GLY A 175 -5.64 -9.70 9.25
C GLY A 175 -4.66 -9.00 8.29
N SER A 176 -3.42 -9.47 8.19
CA SER A 176 -2.40 -8.96 7.26
C SER A 176 -2.18 -9.94 6.11
N VAL A 177 -2.44 -9.52 4.87
CA VAL A 177 -2.25 -10.37 3.68
C VAL A 177 -0.79 -10.80 3.52
N ASN A 178 0.16 -9.90 3.77
CA ASN A 178 1.58 -10.22 3.62
C ASN A 178 2.02 -11.33 4.57
N ARG A 179 1.57 -11.29 5.83
CA ARG A 179 1.87 -12.36 6.78
C ARG A 179 1.28 -13.70 6.36
N ALA A 180 0.08 -13.67 5.77
CA ALA A 180 -0.58 -14.86 5.29
C ALA A 180 0.16 -15.54 4.11
N LEU A 181 0.88 -14.76 3.30
CA LEU A 181 1.55 -15.24 2.08
C LEU A 181 3.02 -15.60 2.29
N VAL A 182 3.69 -15.01 3.27
CA VAL A 182 5.14 -15.18 3.49
C VAL A 182 5.46 -16.39 4.38
N GLU A 183 4.53 -16.83 5.22
CA GLU A 183 4.76 -17.95 6.12
C GLU A 183 4.63 -19.29 5.38
N ASN A 184 5.74 -19.99 5.17
CA ASN A 184 5.77 -21.36 4.67
C ASN A 184 5.18 -22.32 5.71
N PHE A 185 4.01 -22.88 5.40
CA PHE A 185 3.31 -23.86 6.25
C PHE A 185 4.21 -25.03 6.64
N THR A 186 4.94 -25.58 5.67
CA THR A 186 5.81 -26.74 5.85
C THR A 186 6.95 -26.49 6.83
N GLU A 187 7.61 -25.34 6.75
CA GLU A 187 8.71 -24.99 7.67
C GLU A 187 8.20 -24.79 9.10
N MET A 188 7.00 -24.24 9.24
CA MET A 188 6.39 -23.99 10.55
C MET A 188 5.87 -25.27 11.21
N GLU A 189 5.36 -26.25 10.45
CA GLU A 189 5.00 -27.57 10.99
C GLU A 189 6.23 -28.32 11.51
N VAL A 190 7.31 -28.35 10.74
CA VAL A 190 8.57 -28.96 11.17
C VAL A 190 9.08 -28.32 12.48
N LEU A 191 9.10 -26.98 12.54
CA LEU A 191 9.54 -26.27 13.75
C LEU A 191 8.65 -26.54 14.96
N ARG A 192 7.34 -26.70 14.74
CA ARG A 192 6.38 -27.04 15.79
C ARG A 192 6.59 -28.44 16.31
N GLU A 193 6.80 -29.43 15.44
CA GLU A 193 7.10 -30.82 15.84
C GLU A 193 8.40 -30.89 16.62
N GLU A 194 9.47 -30.22 16.15
CA GLU A 194 10.74 -30.15 16.87
C GLU A 194 10.58 -29.53 18.27
N LEU A 195 9.81 -28.43 18.39
CA LEU A 195 9.54 -27.81 19.68
C LEU A 195 8.73 -28.69 20.63
N LEU A 196 7.73 -29.42 20.12
CA LEU A 196 6.94 -30.35 20.91
C LEU A 196 7.80 -31.51 21.42
N GLU A 197 8.67 -32.06 20.56
CA GLU A 197 9.61 -33.10 20.98
C GLU A 197 10.59 -32.63 22.08
N VAL A 198 11.04 -31.39 22.01
CA VAL A 198 11.92 -30.81 23.04
C VAL A 198 11.18 -30.63 24.35
N LEU A 199 9.93 -30.17 24.30
CA LEU A 199 9.11 -29.98 25.50
C LEU A 199 8.75 -31.33 26.17
N GLU A 200 8.47 -32.39 25.41
CA GLU A 200 8.22 -33.72 25.92
C GLU A 200 9.46 -34.37 26.60
N LYS A 201 10.67 -34.02 26.12
CA LYS A 201 11.94 -34.48 26.72
C LYS A 201 12.32 -33.74 28.00
N VAL A 202 11.72 -32.61 28.30
CA VAL A 202 11.98 -31.78 29.49
C VAL A 202 10.92 -31.99 30.59
N SER A 203 9.82 -32.65 30.27
CA SER A 203 8.75 -33.02 31.25
C SER A 203 9.01 -34.37 31.85
#